data_947b60f13f7a6fa56093f610245c8efb
#
_entry.id   947b60f13f7a6fa56093f610245c8efb
#
_cell.length_a   1.000
_cell.length_b   1.000
_cell.length_c   1.000
_cell.angle_alpha   90.00
_cell.angle_beta   90.00
_cell.angle_gamma   90.00
#
_symmetry.space_group_name_H-M   'P 1'
#
loop_
_entity.id
_entity.type
_entity.pdbx_description
1 polymer ?
#
loop_
_entity_poly.entity_id
_entity_poly.type
_entity_poly.pdbx_seq_one_letter_code
_entity_poly.pdbx_strand_id
1 'polypeptide(L)'
;MFKPLKVVAAILTTATVGALSGCVTNVEGGNPEGWEQVTPAEIPEIAAMVPDNVRQDGFFTIGANPPFAPFEFKDSQGTIVGLEMDLGHALASVMGLKFRAVDQDFAMILPAVQAGTLDAGMSGFTDSEERRQNFDFVNFLYAGIQWAQSPGNDVDPANPCGLTVAVQRTTVSETDDVRPKAAKCEEQGDPITILSYDTSDNAALAVLVGRADALSADSPVSAWAVDRSDGKLELIGEMFDAAPYGIAVPKDSPLGPALAAAMQHLIDTGEYERIMEQWNVKTGLLDQALINEQPVGGQ
;
A
#
# COMPACT_ATOMS: atom_id res chain seq x y z
N MET A 1 -42.87 42.46 -66.34
CA MET A 1 -42.25 41.18 -66.53
C MET A 1 -41.16 41.02 -65.45
N PHE A 2 -41.53 40.62 -64.26
CA PHE A 2 -40.64 40.56 -63.12
C PHE A 2 -40.27 39.09 -62.84
N LYS A 3 -38.98 38.76 -62.85
CA LYS A 3 -38.47 37.43 -62.45
C LYS A 3 -38.30 37.38 -60.93
N PRO A 4 -38.72 36.28 -60.25
CA PRO A 4 -38.48 36.14 -58.81
C PRO A 4 -37.06 35.67 -58.53
N LEU A 5 -36.46 36.30 -57.54
CA LEU A 5 -35.14 36.02 -56.95
C LEU A 5 -35.26 34.79 -56.03
N LYS A 6 -34.54 33.75 -56.31
CA LYS A 6 -34.48 32.57 -55.41
C LYS A 6 -33.47 32.84 -54.30
N VAL A 7 -33.97 32.97 -53.09
CA VAL A 7 -33.12 33.00 -51.86
C VAL A 7 -32.74 31.56 -51.53
N VAL A 8 -31.45 31.24 -51.61
CA VAL A 8 -30.90 29.98 -51.11
C VAL A 8 -30.50 30.20 -49.64
N ALA A 9 -31.22 29.56 -48.71
CA ALA A 9 -30.87 29.55 -47.32
C ALA A 9 -29.76 28.51 -47.12
N ALA A 10 -28.56 28.98 -46.76
CA ALA A 10 -27.46 28.14 -46.32
C ALA A 10 -27.64 27.80 -44.84
N ILE A 11 -27.90 26.54 -44.56
CA ILE A 11 -27.96 25.98 -43.19
C ILE A 11 -26.50 25.73 -42.76
N LEU A 12 -26.01 26.57 -41.83
CA LEU A 12 -24.72 26.38 -41.17
C LEU A 12 -24.94 25.33 -40.05
N THR A 13 -24.52 24.10 -40.27
CA THR A 13 -24.43 23.07 -39.21
C THR A 13 -23.14 23.31 -38.42
N THR A 14 -23.28 23.94 -37.27
CA THR A 14 -22.20 24.00 -36.24
C THR A 14 -22.01 22.63 -35.62
N ALA A 15 -20.98 21.90 -36.02
CA ALA A 15 -20.53 20.71 -35.34
C ALA A 15 -19.82 21.14 -34.04
N THR A 16 -20.49 20.98 -32.88
CA THR A 16 -19.88 21.08 -31.55
C THR A 16 -19.00 19.86 -31.34
N VAL A 17 -17.69 20.02 -31.52
CA VAL A 17 -16.71 19.06 -31.07
C VAL A 17 -16.63 19.17 -29.54
N GLY A 18 -17.33 18.28 -28.84
CA GLY A 18 -17.17 18.10 -27.42
C GLY A 18 -15.77 17.52 -27.16
N ALA A 19 -14.87 18.36 -26.64
CA ALA A 19 -13.62 17.90 -26.09
C ALA A 19 -13.94 17.06 -24.83
N LEU A 20 -13.97 15.74 -24.98
CA LEU A 20 -13.91 14.81 -23.87
C LEU A 20 -12.50 14.90 -23.29
N SER A 21 -12.30 15.82 -22.34
CA SER A 21 -11.17 15.75 -21.42
C SER A 21 -11.41 14.56 -20.51
N GLY A 22 -10.98 13.38 -20.95
CA GLY A 22 -10.89 12.20 -20.11
C GLY A 22 -9.74 12.40 -19.14
N CYS A 23 -9.98 13.12 -18.04
CA CYS A 23 -9.20 12.89 -16.84
C CYS A 23 -9.61 11.49 -16.36
N VAL A 24 -8.76 10.51 -16.58
CA VAL A 24 -8.86 9.24 -15.86
C VAL A 24 -8.47 9.58 -14.40
N THR A 25 -9.46 9.95 -13.62
CA THR A 25 -9.31 9.92 -12.17
C THR A 25 -9.50 8.45 -11.80
N ASN A 26 -8.44 7.80 -11.33
CA ASN A 26 -8.56 6.57 -10.56
C ASN A 26 -9.32 6.92 -9.27
N VAL A 27 -10.63 6.94 -9.35
CA VAL A 27 -11.49 7.04 -8.17
C VAL A 27 -11.63 5.62 -7.67
N GLU A 28 -10.78 5.25 -6.74
CA GLU A 28 -11.03 4.07 -5.95
C GLU A 28 -12.28 4.31 -5.11
N GLY A 29 -13.16 3.31 -4.98
CA GLY A 29 -14.53 3.51 -4.51
C GLY A 29 -14.70 3.84 -3.02
N GLY A 30 -13.66 4.28 -2.31
CA GLY A 30 -13.73 4.56 -0.88
C GLY A 30 -13.81 3.28 -0.03
N ASN A 31 -14.40 3.40 1.16
CA ASN A 31 -14.54 2.28 2.09
C ASN A 31 -15.45 1.17 1.51
N PRO A 32 -15.22 -0.11 1.87
CA PRO A 32 -16.06 -1.23 1.44
C PRO A 32 -17.53 -1.08 1.83
N GLU A 33 -18.42 -1.82 1.13
CA GLU A 33 -19.85 -1.83 1.48
C GLU A 33 -20.05 -2.38 2.91
N GLY A 34 -20.82 -1.66 3.73
CA GLY A 34 -21.06 -2.04 5.12
C GLY A 34 -19.91 -1.71 6.09
N TRP A 35 -18.91 -0.98 5.61
CA TRP A 35 -17.80 -0.54 6.45
C TRP A 35 -18.26 0.32 7.64
N GLU A 36 -17.69 0.04 8.79
CA GLU A 36 -17.86 0.83 10.00
C GLU A 36 -16.51 1.12 10.64
N GLN A 37 -16.25 2.36 11.01
CA GLN A 37 -15.00 2.67 11.69
C GLN A 37 -14.92 1.99 13.06
N VAL A 38 -13.85 1.25 13.30
CA VAL A 38 -13.54 0.64 14.59
C VAL A 38 -12.89 1.71 15.46
N THR A 39 -13.55 2.07 16.56
CA THR A 39 -13.08 3.11 17.49
C THR A 39 -13.19 2.59 18.93
N PRO A 40 -12.20 1.79 19.38
CA PRO A 40 -12.16 1.30 20.76
C PRO A 40 -12.10 2.42 21.78
N ALA A 41 -12.47 2.11 23.03
CA ALA A 41 -12.22 3.05 24.12
C ALA A 41 -10.72 3.16 24.43
N GLU A 42 -10.30 4.31 24.95
CA GLU A 42 -8.96 4.49 25.52
C GLU A 42 -8.74 3.50 26.67
N ILE A 43 -7.56 2.88 26.69
CA ILE A 43 -7.09 2.01 27.78
C ILE A 43 -6.03 2.80 28.57
N PRO A 44 -6.34 3.27 29.79
CA PRO A 44 -5.46 4.18 30.53
C PRO A 44 -4.05 3.63 30.76
N GLU A 45 -3.92 2.30 30.95
CA GLU A 45 -2.64 1.63 31.17
C GLU A 45 -1.78 1.69 29.90
N ILE A 46 -2.38 1.55 28.70
CA ILE A 46 -1.69 1.64 27.42
C ILE A 46 -1.41 3.11 27.07
N ALA A 47 -2.36 3.99 27.31
CA ALA A 47 -2.17 5.44 27.10
C ALA A 47 -1.01 5.99 27.95
N ALA A 48 -0.81 5.46 29.15
CA ALA A 48 0.32 5.82 30.02
C ALA A 48 1.69 5.36 29.49
N MET A 49 1.75 4.37 28.58
CA MET A 49 2.97 3.89 27.93
C MET A 49 3.41 4.79 26.78
N VAL A 50 2.50 5.62 26.23
CA VAL A 50 2.80 6.52 25.11
C VAL A 50 3.85 7.55 25.54
N PRO A 51 4.96 7.71 24.80
CA PRO A 51 6.01 8.66 25.16
C PRO A 51 5.53 10.11 25.07
N ASP A 52 6.11 10.97 25.93
CA ASP A 52 5.66 12.35 26.10
C ASP A 52 5.70 13.18 24.81
N ASN A 53 6.68 12.95 23.95
CA ASN A 53 6.81 13.66 22.67
C ASN A 53 5.64 13.37 21.72
N VAL A 54 5.10 12.15 21.72
CA VAL A 54 3.91 11.77 20.93
C VAL A 54 2.63 12.27 21.60
N ARG A 55 2.57 12.16 22.94
CA ARG A 55 1.37 12.54 23.71
C ARG A 55 1.13 14.06 23.71
N GLN A 56 2.18 14.90 23.58
CA GLN A 56 2.08 16.37 23.72
C GLN A 56 1.22 17.03 22.65
N ASP A 57 1.24 16.55 21.39
CA ASP A 57 0.39 17.10 20.33
C ASP A 57 -0.97 16.42 20.22
N GLY A 58 -1.16 15.29 20.94
CA GLY A 58 -2.40 14.53 21.00
C GLY A 58 -2.71 13.74 19.74
N PHE A 59 -1.71 13.51 18.87
CA PHE A 59 -1.86 12.75 17.65
C PHE A 59 -0.85 11.60 17.58
N PHE A 60 -1.30 10.50 16.98
CA PHE A 60 -0.43 9.47 16.41
C PHE A 60 -0.31 9.78 14.91
N THR A 61 0.84 10.31 14.51
CA THR A 61 1.09 10.80 13.14
C THR A 61 1.96 9.81 12.38
N ILE A 62 1.41 9.25 11.31
CA ILE A 62 2.11 8.27 10.47
C ILE A 62 2.37 8.80 9.05
N GLY A 63 3.40 8.26 8.39
CA GLY A 63 3.60 8.40 6.95
C GLY A 63 3.02 7.21 6.21
N ALA A 64 2.32 7.49 5.11
CA ALA A 64 1.78 6.49 4.18
C ALA A 64 1.98 6.95 2.75
N ASN A 65 2.05 6.02 1.79
CA ASN A 65 2.26 6.32 0.36
C ASN A 65 1.08 5.87 -0.50
N PRO A 66 -0.07 6.58 -0.46
CA PRO A 66 -1.17 6.26 -1.36
C PRO A 66 -0.84 6.67 -2.82
N PRO A 67 -1.30 5.89 -3.83
CA PRO A 67 -2.15 4.71 -3.71
C PRO A 67 -1.37 3.41 -3.50
N PHE A 68 -1.77 2.64 -2.50
CA PHE A 68 -1.27 1.30 -2.18
C PHE A 68 -2.44 0.44 -1.66
N ALA A 69 -3.48 0.32 -2.46
CA ALA A 69 -4.70 -0.39 -2.05
C ALA A 69 -4.48 -1.92 -1.93
N PRO A 70 -5.16 -2.59 -0.98
CA PRO A 70 -6.23 -2.07 -0.10
C PRO A 70 -5.75 -1.40 1.19
N PHE A 71 -4.45 -1.21 1.39
CA PHE A 71 -3.85 -0.73 2.64
C PHE A 71 -4.06 0.78 2.85
N GLU A 72 -3.71 1.60 1.84
CA GLU A 72 -3.97 3.03 1.82
C GLU A 72 -4.18 3.56 0.39
N PHE A 73 -5.22 4.34 0.22
CA PHE A 73 -5.53 5.02 -1.04
C PHE A 73 -6.40 6.26 -0.78
N LYS A 74 -6.58 7.10 -1.80
CA LYS A 74 -7.42 8.30 -1.66
C LYS A 74 -8.83 8.03 -2.18
N ASP A 75 -9.81 8.37 -1.36
CA ASP A 75 -11.21 8.40 -1.77
C ASP A 75 -11.51 9.55 -2.75
N SER A 76 -12.75 9.66 -3.19
CA SER A 76 -13.20 10.72 -4.10
C SER A 76 -13.09 12.14 -3.52
N GLN A 77 -12.87 12.28 -2.22
CA GLN A 77 -12.69 13.56 -1.52
C GLN A 77 -11.20 13.87 -1.27
N GLY A 78 -10.31 12.94 -1.61
CA GLY A 78 -8.88 13.04 -1.37
C GLY A 78 -8.46 12.65 0.05
N THR A 79 -9.36 12.06 0.84
CA THR A 79 -9.05 11.50 2.16
C THR A 79 -8.30 10.19 2.00
N ILE A 80 -7.21 9.99 2.77
CA ILE A 80 -6.51 8.71 2.79
C ILE A 80 -7.35 7.73 3.62
N VAL A 81 -7.77 6.65 3.00
CA VAL A 81 -8.55 5.55 3.56
C VAL A 81 -7.87 4.22 3.27
N GLY A 82 -8.27 3.15 3.93
CA GLY A 82 -7.71 1.84 3.71
C GLY A 82 -7.53 1.06 5.02
N LEU A 83 -7.14 -0.20 4.89
CA LEU A 83 -6.97 -1.12 6.01
C LEU A 83 -6.01 -0.57 7.08
N GLU A 84 -4.84 -0.07 6.65
CA GLU A 84 -3.85 0.49 7.59
C GLU A 84 -4.35 1.77 8.25
N MET A 85 -5.16 2.55 7.55
CA MET A 85 -5.77 3.75 8.13
C MET A 85 -6.76 3.39 9.23
N ASP A 86 -7.58 2.35 9.02
CA ASP A 86 -8.53 1.86 10.02
C ASP A 86 -7.79 1.27 11.24
N LEU A 87 -6.75 0.48 10.99
CA LEU A 87 -5.90 -0.06 12.05
C LEU A 87 -5.22 1.08 12.85
N GLY A 88 -4.66 2.07 12.15
CA GLY A 88 -4.03 3.24 12.76
C GLY A 88 -5.00 4.04 13.63
N HIS A 89 -6.24 4.22 13.17
CA HIS A 89 -7.31 4.86 13.95
C HIS A 89 -7.64 4.06 15.23
N ALA A 90 -7.79 2.75 15.13
CA ALA A 90 -8.10 1.90 16.28
C ALA A 90 -6.96 1.90 17.30
N LEU A 91 -5.70 1.77 16.85
CA LEU A 91 -4.51 1.84 17.71
C LEU A 91 -4.40 3.20 18.42
N ALA A 92 -4.57 4.30 17.68
CA ALA A 92 -4.56 5.64 18.26
C ALA A 92 -5.65 5.80 19.33
N SER A 93 -6.87 5.30 19.08
CA SER A 93 -7.98 5.35 20.03
C SER A 93 -7.66 4.64 21.33
N VAL A 94 -7.11 3.41 21.28
CA VAL A 94 -6.68 2.65 22.45
C VAL A 94 -5.61 3.40 23.24
N MET A 95 -4.69 4.09 22.56
CA MET A 95 -3.62 4.91 23.16
C MET A 95 -4.09 6.30 23.65
N GLY A 96 -5.38 6.65 23.50
CA GLY A 96 -5.90 7.98 23.89
C GLY A 96 -5.45 9.11 22.97
N LEU A 97 -5.09 8.81 21.72
CA LEU A 97 -4.62 9.75 20.72
C LEU A 97 -5.61 9.89 19.55
N LYS A 98 -5.49 10.99 18.80
CA LYS A 98 -6.11 11.11 17.48
C LYS A 98 -5.16 10.53 16.42
N PHE A 99 -5.71 9.99 15.36
CA PHE A 99 -4.93 9.51 14.23
C PHE A 99 -4.72 10.58 13.17
N ARG A 100 -3.52 10.60 12.56
CA ARG A 100 -3.18 11.45 11.42
C ARG A 100 -2.29 10.71 10.44
N ALA A 101 -2.74 10.55 9.19
CA ALA A 101 -1.91 10.05 8.09
C ALA A 101 -1.37 11.22 7.25
N VAL A 102 -0.10 11.15 6.89
CA VAL A 102 0.59 12.11 6.03
C VAL A 102 0.97 11.39 4.73
N ASP A 103 0.50 11.92 3.59
CA ASP A 103 0.90 11.47 2.27
C ASP A 103 2.39 11.78 2.04
N GLN A 104 3.18 10.76 1.87
CA GLN A 104 4.64 10.83 1.77
C GLN A 104 5.13 9.85 0.70
N ASP A 105 6.14 10.23 -0.07
CA ASP A 105 6.85 9.28 -0.93
C ASP A 105 7.39 8.11 -0.09
N PHE A 106 7.17 6.86 -0.53
CA PHE A 106 7.53 5.65 0.21
C PHE A 106 8.99 5.66 0.68
N ALA A 107 9.91 6.05 -0.22
CA ALA A 107 11.34 6.12 0.10
C ALA A 107 11.69 7.16 1.17
N MET A 108 10.79 8.10 1.44
CA MET A 108 11.00 9.19 2.40
C MET A 108 10.34 8.94 3.76
N ILE A 109 9.47 7.94 3.88
CA ILE A 109 8.75 7.67 5.15
C ILE A 109 9.74 7.28 6.26
N LEU A 110 10.55 6.23 6.05
CA LEU A 110 11.52 5.80 7.06
C LEU A 110 12.54 6.88 7.45
N PRO A 111 13.12 7.67 6.51
CA PRO A 111 13.90 8.86 6.85
C PRO A 111 13.15 9.88 7.71
N ALA A 112 11.87 10.13 7.45
CA ALA A 112 11.05 11.06 8.22
C ALA A 112 10.75 10.53 9.64
N VAL A 113 10.51 9.23 9.79
CA VAL A 113 10.39 8.55 11.09
C VAL A 113 11.70 8.66 11.87
N GLN A 114 12.85 8.39 11.23
CA GLN A 114 14.17 8.50 11.85
C GLN A 114 14.48 9.94 12.31
N ALA A 115 14.02 10.94 11.56
CA ALA A 115 14.17 12.34 11.88
C ALA A 115 13.17 12.84 12.96
N GLY A 116 12.19 12.02 13.37
CA GLY A 116 11.16 12.38 14.34
C GLY A 116 10.13 13.39 13.82
N THR A 117 9.96 13.52 12.49
CA THR A 117 8.91 14.34 11.88
C THR A 117 7.60 13.56 11.68
N LEU A 118 7.68 12.25 11.75
CA LEU A 118 6.58 11.30 11.85
C LEU A 118 6.82 10.40 13.07
N ASP A 119 5.76 9.98 13.75
CA ASP A 119 5.85 9.07 14.88
C ASP A 119 6.14 7.63 14.41
N ALA A 120 5.55 7.24 13.27
CA ALA A 120 5.71 5.92 12.69
C ALA A 120 5.52 5.93 11.16
N GLY A 121 5.91 4.84 10.52
CA GLY A 121 5.60 4.52 9.11
C GLY A 121 4.57 3.40 9.05
N MET A 122 3.48 3.61 8.28
CA MET A 122 2.46 2.60 7.96
C MET A 122 2.18 2.69 6.45
N SER A 123 2.73 1.77 5.69
CA SER A 123 2.63 1.71 4.22
C SER A 123 3.14 0.35 3.72
N GLY A 124 2.58 -0.74 4.26
CA GLY A 124 2.97 -2.10 3.91
C GLY A 124 4.46 -2.39 4.15
N PHE A 125 5.06 -1.82 5.18
CA PHE A 125 6.48 -2.06 5.43
C PHE A 125 6.75 -3.49 5.83
N THR A 126 7.44 -4.24 4.96
CA THR A 126 8.01 -5.53 5.32
C THR A 126 9.04 -5.35 6.42
N ASP A 127 8.90 -6.12 7.48
CA ASP A 127 9.84 -6.22 8.59
C ASP A 127 11.03 -7.08 8.15
N SER A 128 12.05 -6.44 7.55
CA SER A 128 13.25 -7.10 7.04
C SER A 128 14.45 -6.91 7.96
N GLU A 129 15.42 -7.84 7.92
CA GLU A 129 16.66 -7.75 8.71
C GLU A 129 17.43 -6.45 8.43
N GLU A 130 17.42 -5.95 7.19
CA GLU A 130 18.08 -4.70 6.83
C GLU A 130 17.42 -3.52 7.55
N ARG A 131 16.10 -3.43 7.51
CA ARG A 131 15.32 -2.35 8.15
C ARG A 131 15.42 -2.41 9.67
N ARG A 132 15.46 -3.62 10.26
CA ARG A 132 15.62 -3.82 11.72
C ARG A 132 16.94 -3.26 12.28
N GLN A 133 17.91 -2.92 11.46
CA GLN A 133 19.13 -2.26 11.92
C GLN A 133 18.85 -0.86 12.50
N ASN A 134 17.82 -0.18 11.98
CA ASN A 134 17.52 1.21 12.34
C ASN A 134 16.10 1.40 12.88
N PHE A 135 15.20 0.41 12.72
CA PHE A 135 13.79 0.49 13.10
C PHE A 135 13.36 -0.76 13.87
N ASP A 136 12.33 -0.60 14.69
CA ASP A 136 11.54 -1.71 15.19
C ASP A 136 10.19 -1.73 14.48
N PHE A 137 9.63 -2.92 14.28
CA PHE A 137 8.38 -3.14 13.57
C PHE A 137 7.36 -3.79 14.49
N VAL A 138 6.26 -3.10 14.76
CA VAL A 138 5.10 -3.71 15.40
C VAL A 138 4.29 -4.41 14.31
N ASN A 139 4.37 -5.74 14.28
CA ASN A 139 3.82 -6.53 13.19
C ASN A 139 2.29 -6.59 13.26
N PHE A 140 1.63 -6.64 12.08
CA PHE A 140 0.18 -6.70 12.01
C PHE A 140 -0.39 -7.63 10.93
N LEU A 141 0.42 -8.11 9.98
CA LEU A 141 -0.05 -9.00 8.90
C LEU A 141 1.14 -9.72 8.26
N TYR A 142 0.97 -10.97 7.82
CA TYR A 142 1.94 -11.63 6.93
C TYR A 142 1.53 -11.45 5.47
N ALA A 143 2.46 -10.97 4.64
CA ALA A 143 2.34 -10.86 3.20
C ALA A 143 3.62 -11.37 2.53
N GLY A 144 3.58 -11.68 1.26
CA GLY A 144 4.75 -12.10 0.48
C GLY A 144 4.76 -11.42 -0.88
N ILE A 145 5.72 -11.75 -1.72
CA ILE A 145 5.83 -11.25 -3.09
C ILE A 145 5.00 -12.15 -4.00
N GLN A 146 4.26 -11.56 -4.93
CA GLN A 146 3.57 -12.28 -5.99
C GLN A 146 3.60 -11.47 -7.28
N TRP A 147 3.98 -12.13 -8.38
CA TRP A 147 4.05 -11.46 -9.67
C TRP A 147 2.69 -11.49 -10.38
N ALA A 148 2.53 -10.51 -11.29
CA ALA A 148 1.39 -10.44 -12.21
C ALA A 148 1.87 -10.09 -13.62
N GLN A 149 1.10 -10.54 -14.63
CA GLN A 149 1.39 -10.31 -16.05
C GLN A 149 0.11 -9.98 -16.83
N SER A 150 0.26 -9.56 -18.09
CA SER A 150 -0.86 -9.56 -19.03
C SER A 150 -1.17 -10.99 -19.49
N PRO A 151 -2.47 -11.37 -19.64
CA PRO A 151 -2.85 -12.69 -20.11
C PRO A 151 -2.21 -13.03 -21.46
N GLY A 152 -1.67 -14.24 -21.56
CA GLY A 152 -1.01 -14.74 -22.76
C GLY A 152 0.51 -14.47 -22.83
N ASN A 153 1.08 -13.77 -21.86
CA ASN A 153 2.52 -13.80 -21.63
C ASN A 153 2.89 -15.14 -21.00
N ASP A 154 4.18 -15.50 -21.07
CA ASP A 154 4.73 -16.73 -20.48
C ASP A 154 5.90 -16.36 -19.56
N VAL A 155 5.58 -15.58 -18.52
CA VAL A 155 6.57 -15.10 -17.56
C VAL A 155 6.80 -16.16 -16.48
N ASP A 156 8.05 -16.56 -16.30
CA ASP A 156 8.50 -17.38 -15.18
C ASP A 156 9.19 -16.47 -14.13
N PRO A 157 8.59 -16.21 -12.95
CA PRO A 157 9.22 -15.41 -11.90
C PRO A 157 10.53 -16.01 -11.38
N ALA A 158 10.76 -17.31 -11.56
CA ALA A 158 12.01 -17.96 -11.17
C ALA A 158 13.14 -17.75 -12.20
N ASN A 159 12.79 -17.48 -13.47
CA ASN A 159 13.76 -17.28 -14.55
C ASN A 159 13.37 -16.11 -15.47
N PRO A 160 13.36 -14.86 -14.97
CA PRO A 160 12.83 -13.69 -15.67
C PRO A 160 13.86 -12.99 -16.57
N CYS A 161 14.91 -13.67 -17.03
CA CYS A 161 15.95 -13.06 -17.87
C CYS A 161 15.38 -12.55 -19.20
N GLY A 162 15.89 -11.43 -19.69
CA GLY A 162 15.45 -10.76 -20.90
C GLY A 162 14.14 -9.97 -20.77
N LEU A 163 13.44 -10.06 -19.65
CA LEU A 163 12.15 -9.37 -19.44
C LEU A 163 12.32 -7.93 -18.96
N THR A 164 11.27 -7.16 -19.15
CA THR A 164 11.05 -5.85 -18.50
C THR A 164 10.13 -6.02 -17.32
N VAL A 165 10.61 -5.76 -16.10
CA VAL A 165 9.86 -5.94 -14.86
C VAL A 165 9.58 -4.59 -14.20
N ALA A 166 8.32 -4.31 -13.91
CA ALA A 166 7.89 -3.11 -13.20
C ALA A 166 7.81 -3.39 -11.69
N VAL A 167 8.30 -2.43 -10.90
CA VAL A 167 8.31 -2.49 -9.43
C VAL A 167 8.05 -1.11 -8.84
N GLN A 168 7.59 -1.04 -7.60
CA GLN A 168 7.70 0.18 -6.82
C GLN A 168 9.11 0.27 -6.23
N ARG A 169 9.75 1.44 -6.34
CA ARG A 169 11.13 1.64 -5.86
C ARG A 169 11.24 1.50 -4.34
N THR A 170 12.39 1.01 -3.87
CA THR A 170 12.76 0.81 -2.44
C THR A 170 11.88 -0.18 -1.68
N THR A 171 10.99 -0.90 -2.37
CA THR A 171 10.27 -2.04 -1.79
C THR A 171 11.14 -3.31 -1.78
N VAL A 172 10.77 -4.30 -0.97
CA VAL A 172 11.43 -5.63 -1.00
C VAL A 172 11.28 -6.31 -2.36
N SER A 173 10.18 -6.07 -3.08
CA SER A 173 10.00 -6.55 -4.45
C SER A 173 11.08 -6.03 -5.39
N GLU A 174 11.55 -4.78 -5.23
CA GLU A 174 12.68 -4.26 -5.99
C GLU A 174 14.00 -4.78 -5.45
N THR A 175 14.27 -4.61 -4.13
CA THR A 175 15.61 -4.80 -3.55
C THR A 175 15.99 -6.26 -3.36
N ASP A 176 15.05 -7.10 -2.94
CA ASP A 176 15.32 -8.46 -2.47
C ASP A 176 14.87 -9.51 -3.50
N ASP A 177 13.92 -9.13 -4.41
CA ASP A 177 13.46 -10.02 -5.48
C ASP A 177 14.09 -9.66 -6.84
N VAL A 178 13.70 -8.53 -7.46
CA VAL A 178 14.03 -8.26 -8.86
C VAL A 178 15.52 -7.90 -9.06
N ARG A 179 16.13 -7.10 -8.20
CA ARG A 179 17.55 -6.71 -8.34
C ARG A 179 18.51 -7.89 -8.25
N PRO A 180 18.39 -8.84 -7.29
CA PRO A 180 19.22 -10.04 -7.27
C PRO A 180 19.06 -10.94 -8.51
N LYS A 181 17.83 -11.06 -9.01
CA LYS A 181 17.56 -11.79 -10.26
C LYS A 181 18.19 -11.08 -11.46
N ALA A 182 18.10 -9.75 -11.54
CA ALA A 182 18.69 -8.97 -12.61
C ALA A 182 20.21 -9.12 -12.65
N ALA A 183 20.89 -9.12 -11.49
CA ALA A 183 22.33 -9.36 -11.43
C ALA A 183 22.72 -10.75 -12.00
N LYS A 184 21.96 -11.80 -11.67
CA LYS A 184 22.18 -13.14 -12.22
C LYS A 184 21.94 -13.20 -13.73
N CYS A 185 20.91 -12.54 -14.22
CA CYS A 185 20.59 -12.51 -15.65
C CYS A 185 21.64 -11.72 -16.45
N GLU A 186 22.20 -10.66 -15.88
CA GLU A 186 23.30 -9.91 -16.49
C GLU A 186 24.56 -10.78 -16.67
N GLU A 187 24.91 -11.59 -15.65
CA GLU A 187 26.03 -12.58 -15.74
C GLU A 187 25.79 -13.63 -16.84
N GLN A 188 24.52 -13.92 -17.14
CA GLN A 188 24.13 -14.87 -18.19
C GLN A 188 24.08 -14.22 -19.59
N GLY A 189 24.23 -12.90 -19.68
CA GLY A 189 24.14 -12.14 -20.93
C GLY A 189 22.73 -11.87 -21.43
N ASP A 190 21.71 -12.03 -20.58
CA ASP A 190 20.30 -11.80 -20.88
C ASP A 190 19.65 -10.92 -19.77
N PRO A 191 19.99 -9.62 -19.70
CA PRO A 191 19.68 -8.77 -18.58
C PRO A 191 18.18 -8.46 -18.45
N ILE A 192 17.69 -8.31 -17.21
CA ILE A 192 16.36 -7.76 -16.91
C ILE A 192 16.42 -6.25 -17.04
N THR A 193 15.39 -5.65 -17.68
CA THR A 193 15.14 -4.22 -17.60
C THR A 193 14.21 -3.93 -16.43
N ILE A 194 14.69 -3.22 -15.41
CA ILE A 194 13.88 -2.84 -14.24
C ILE A 194 13.26 -1.48 -14.49
N LEU A 195 11.92 -1.37 -14.41
CA LEU A 195 11.19 -0.11 -14.39
C LEU A 195 10.72 0.19 -12.97
N SER A 196 11.44 1.07 -12.28
CA SER A 196 11.12 1.47 -10.91
C SER A 196 10.22 2.72 -10.90
N TYR A 197 9.08 2.61 -10.24
CA TYR A 197 8.06 3.65 -10.12
C TYR A 197 7.93 4.16 -8.69
N ASP A 198 7.32 5.33 -8.52
CA ASP A 198 7.08 5.94 -7.20
C ASP A 198 5.93 5.26 -6.44
N THR A 199 4.99 4.64 -7.18
CA THR A 199 3.83 3.95 -6.62
C THR A 199 3.64 2.59 -7.27
N SER A 200 3.03 1.65 -6.54
CA SER A 200 2.67 0.32 -7.05
C SER A 200 1.65 0.40 -8.18
N ASP A 201 0.70 1.33 -8.14
CA ASP A 201 -0.29 1.53 -9.21
C ASP A 201 0.36 1.92 -10.54
N ASN A 202 1.40 2.78 -10.51
CA ASN A 202 2.15 3.13 -11.71
C ASN A 202 2.94 1.95 -12.27
N ALA A 203 3.45 1.07 -11.39
CA ALA A 203 4.11 -0.17 -11.81
C ALA A 203 3.10 -1.13 -12.46
N ALA A 204 1.93 -1.34 -11.86
CA ALA A 204 0.85 -2.15 -12.43
C ALA A 204 0.34 -1.57 -13.77
N LEU A 205 0.17 -0.25 -13.85
CA LEU A 205 -0.21 0.43 -15.08
C LEU A 205 0.80 0.20 -16.21
N ALA A 206 2.11 0.14 -15.90
CA ALA A 206 3.13 -0.12 -16.91
C ALA A 206 2.92 -1.48 -17.59
N VAL A 207 2.50 -2.50 -16.85
CA VAL A 207 2.15 -3.82 -17.42
C VAL A 207 0.86 -3.72 -18.24
N LEU A 208 -0.17 -3.08 -17.69
CA LEU A 208 -1.47 -2.89 -18.38
C LEU A 208 -1.35 -2.21 -19.74
N VAL A 209 -0.41 -1.27 -19.91
CA VAL A 209 -0.18 -0.56 -21.19
C VAL A 209 0.93 -1.18 -22.03
N GLY A 210 1.47 -2.35 -21.66
CA GLY A 210 2.48 -3.08 -22.43
C GLY A 210 3.89 -2.44 -22.39
N ARG A 211 4.21 -1.64 -21.37
CA ARG A 211 5.55 -1.08 -21.14
C ARG A 211 6.46 -2.03 -20.35
N ALA A 212 5.87 -2.94 -19.59
CA ALA A 212 6.55 -3.99 -18.85
C ALA A 212 5.87 -5.32 -19.13
N ASP A 213 6.64 -6.40 -19.05
CA ASP A 213 6.17 -7.77 -19.25
C ASP A 213 5.48 -8.31 -17.99
N ALA A 214 5.98 -7.89 -16.82
CA ALA A 214 5.46 -8.30 -15.53
C ALA A 214 5.58 -7.22 -14.46
N LEU A 215 4.72 -7.34 -13.43
CA LEU A 215 4.77 -6.65 -12.16
C LEU A 215 5.34 -7.59 -11.11
N SER A 216 6.28 -7.13 -10.29
CA SER A 216 6.62 -7.74 -9.00
C SER A 216 6.20 -6.79 -7.89
N ALA A 217 5.28 -7.24 -7.03
CA ALA A 217 4.76 -6.46 -5.90
C ALA A 217 4.33 -7.39 -4.77
N ASP A 218 3.95 -6.81 -3.65
CA ASP A 218 3.40 -7.56 -2.53
C ASP A 218 2.08 -8.25 -2.92
N SER A 219 1.86 -9.45 -2.43
CA SER A 219 0.77 -10.32 -2.87
C SER A 219 -0.63 -9.69 -2.76
N PRO A 220 -0.99 -8.91 -1.71
CA PRO A 220 -2.29 -8.25 -1.67
C PRO A 220 -2.42 -7.15 -2.73
N VAL A 221 -1.31 -6.45 -3.03
CA VAL A 221 -1.29 -5.38 -4.05
C VAL A 221 -1.40 -5.96 -5.45
N SER A 222 -0.67 -7.04 -5.75
CA SER A 222 -0.79 -7.77 -7.02
C SER A 222 -2.20 -8.32 -7.21
N ALA A 223 -2.79 -8.93 -6.17
CA ALA A 223 -4.16 -9.44 -6.21
C ALA A 223 -5.19 -8.32 -6.45
N TRP A 224 -5.01 -7.17 -5.79
CA TRP A 224 -5.86 -6.00 -6.00
C TRP A 224 -5.76 -5.45 -7.42
N ALA A 225 -4.54 -5.31 -7.96
CA ALA A 225 -4.33 -4.85 -9.33
C ALA A 225 -4.99 -5.79 -10.36
N VAL A 226 -4.91 -7.11 -10.15
CA VAL A 226 -5.55 -8.13 -11.00
C VAL A 226 -7.06 -8.02 -10.93
N ASP A 227 -7.65 -7.96 -9.73
CA ASP A 227 -9.12 -7.90 -9.54
C ASP A 227 -9.73 -6.68 -10.27
N ARG A 228 -9.04 -5.55 -10.30
CA ARG A 228 -9.51 -4.30 -10.91
C ARG A 228 -9.09 -4.11 -12.38
N SER A 229 -8.36 -5.06 -12.95
CA SER A 229 -7.84 -4.95 -14.32
C SER A 229 -8.85 -5.29 -15.41
N ASP A 230 -10.09 -5.67 -15.09
CA ASP A 230 -11.08 -6.22 -16.04
C ASP A 230 -10.50 -7.40 -16.85
N GLY A 231 -9.74 -8.27 -16.19
CA GLY A 231 -9.12 -9.45 -16.82
C GLY A 231 -7.91 -9.12 -17.71
N LYS A 232 -7.33 -7.93 -17.60
CA LYS A 232 -6.12 -7.52 -18.35
C LYS A 232 -4.82 -7.85 -17.62
N LEU A 233 -4.92 -8.26 -16.37
CA LEU A 233 -3.81 -8.82 -15.59
C LEU A 233 -4.24 -10.17 -15.02
N GLU A 234 -3.27 -11.03 -14.78
CA GLU A 234 -3.42 -12.30 -14.06
C GLU A 234 -2.23 -12.49 -13.11
N LEU A 235 -2.49 -13.13 -11.96
CA LEU A 235 -1.40 -13.52 -11.06
C LEU A 235 -0.63 -14.68 -11.68
N ILE A 236 0.68 -14.72 -11.46
CA ILE A 236 1.57 -15.80 -11.90
C ILE A 236 2.40 -16.33 -10.75
N GLY A 237 2.60 -17.64 -10.76
CA GLY A 237 3.28 -18.34 -9.67
C GLY A 237 2.48 -18.31 -8.36
N GLU A 238 3.10 -18.84 -7.34
CA GLU A 238 2.61 -18.75 -5.96
C GLU A 238 3.27 -17.56 -5.25
N MET A 239 2.64 -17.10 -4.17
CA MET A 239 3.27 -16.14 -3.27
C MET A 239 4.51 -16.76 -2.64
N PHE A 240 5.61 -16.00 -2.56
CA PHE A 240 6.88 -16.44 -1.99
C PHE A 240 7.46 -15.36 -1.07
N ASP A 241 8.50 -15.70 -0.31
CA ASP A 241 9.20 -14.84 0.65
C ASP A 241 8.23 -14.10 1.59
N ALA A 242 7.27 -14.87 2.16
CA ALA A 242 6.32 -14.33 3.10
C ALA A 242 7.03 -13.80 4.35
N ALA A 243 6.76 -12.54 4.69
CA ALA A 243 7.30 -11.84 5.85
C ALA A 243 6.21 -10.96 6.48
N PRO A 244 6.34 -10.61 7.77
CA PRO A 244 5.35 -9.75 8.39
C PRO A 244 5.47 -8.30 7.89
N TYR A 245 4.33 -7.66 7.68
CA TYR A 245 4.22 -6.21 7.66
C TYR A 245 4.22 -5.68 9.08
N GLY A 246 4.83 -4.50 9.26
CA GLY A 246 4.89 -3.86 10.57
C GLY A 246 4.81 -2.35 10.50
N ILE A 247 4.31 -1.79 11.59
CA ILE A 247 4.35 -0.36 11.86
C ILE A 247 5.78 -0.01 12.26
N ALA A 248 6.48 0.74 11.41
CA ALA A 248 7.88 1.09 11.62
C ALA A 248 8.00 2.25 12.62
N VAL A 249 8.75 2.04 13.69
CA VAL A 249 9.15 3.07 14.66
C VAL A 249 10.68 3.15 14.73
N PRO A 250 11.28 4.26 15.20
CA PRO A 250 12.73 4.31 15.41
C PRO A 250 13.19 3.15 16.31
N LYS A 251 14.39 2.64 16.06
CA LYS A 251 14.99 1.56 16.87
C LYS A 251 14.97 1.91 18.35
N ASP A 252 14.55 0.95 19.18
CA ASP A 252 14.43 1.08 20.64
C ASP A 252 13.46 2.20 21.09
N SER A 253 12.56 2.63 20.21
CA SER A 253 11.56 3.66 20.56
C SER A 253 10.59 3.16 21.63
N PRO A 254 10.32 3.94 22.69
CA PRO A 254 9.31 3.59 23.69
C PRO A 254 7.88 3.55 23.11
N LEU A 255 7.66 4.06 21.90
CA LEU A 255 6.37 3.94 21.20
C LEU A 255 6.09 2.50 20.74
N GLY A 256 7.12 1.72 20.40
CA GLY A 256 6.95 0.33 19.96
C GLY A 256 6.17 -0.54 20.97
N PRO A 257 6.59 -0.61 22.24
CA PRO A 257 5.84 -1.31 23.29
C PRO A 257 4.40 -0.84 23.50
N ALA A 258 4.14 0.49 23.39
CA ALA A 258 2.79 1.04 23.50
C ALA A 258 1.89 0.59 22.33
N LEU A 259 2.40 0.65 21.10
CA LEU A 259 1.72 0.16 19.90
C LEU A 259 1.46 -1.35 19.97
N ALA A 260 2.44 -2.12 20.43
CA ALA A 260 2.28 -3.56 20.57
C ALA A 260 1.25 -3.95 21.64
N ALA A 261 1.19 -3.21 22.75
CA ALA A 261 0.14 -3.39 23.76
C ALA A 261 -1.25 -3.04 23.21
N ALA A 262 -1.35 -1.94 22.43
CA ALA A 262 -2.59 -1.58 21.75
C ALA A 262 -2.99 -2.64 20.70
N MET A 263 -2.04 -3.15 19.93
CA MET A 263 -2.28 -4.22 18.96
C MET A 263 -2.78 -5.51 19.64
N GLN A 264 -2.15 -5.92 20.77
CA GLN A 264 -2.60 -7.07 21.55
C GLN A 264 -4.03 -6.87 22.04
N HIS A 265 -4.37 -5.67 22.54
CA HIS A 265 -5.73 -5.35 22.95
C HIS A 265 -6.73 -5.53 21.80
N LEU A 266 -6.43 -5.02 20.61
CA LEU A 266 -7.32 -5.19 19.44
C LEU A 266 -7.47 -6.67 19.03
N ILE A 267 -6.42 -7.48 19.16
CA ILE A 267 -6.47 -8.91 18.91
C ILE A 267 -7.38 -9.59 19.94
N ASP A 268 -7.16 -9.33 21.23
CA ASP A 268 -7.89 -9.97 22.34
C ASP A 268 -9.40 -9.63 22.32
N THR A 269 -9.77 -8.45 21.83
CA THR A 269 -11.17 -7.99 21.74
C THR A 269 -11.84 -8.36 20.41
N GLY A 270 -11.09 -8.90 19.44
CA GLY A 270 -11.59 -9.22 18.09
C GLY A 270 -11.75 -8.02 17.16
N GLU A 271 -11.37 -6.83 17.59
CA GLU A 271 -11.46 -5.61 16.79
C GLU A 271 -10.46 -5.61 15.64
N TYR A 272 -9.28 -6.19 15.84
CA TYR A 272 -8.29 -6.42 14.79
C TYR A 272 -8.87 -7.32 13.67
N GLU A 273 -9.43 -8.48 14.00
CA GLU A 273 -10.03 -9.39 13.03
C GLU A 273 -11.17 -8.71 12.26
N ARG A 274 -12.02 -7.95 12.96
CA ARG A 274 -13.11 -7.18 12.34
C ARG A 274 -12.59 -6.16 11.34
N ILE A 275 -11.48 -5.45 11.63
CA ILE A 275 -10.87 -4.52 10.67
C ILE A 275 -10.40 -5.29 9.43
N MET A 276 -9.68 -6.40 9.61
CA MET A 276 -9.16 -7.20 8.51
C MET A 276 -10.30 -7.76 7.62
N GLU A 277 -11.38 -8.26 8.23
CA GLU A 277 -12.54 -8.79 7.52
C GLU A 277 -13.25 -7.73 6.67
N GLN A 278 -13.37 -6.50 7.13
CA GLN A 278 -13.98 -5.40 6.37
C GLN A 278 -13.25 -5.15 5.04
N TRP A 279 -11.94 -5.36 5.02
CA TRP A 279 -11.08 -5.23 3.83
C TRP A 279 -10.86 -6.56 3.10
N ASN A 280 -11.64 -7.60 3.43
CA ASN A 280 -11.56 -8.96 2.85
C ASN A 280 -10.18 -9.63 3.03
N VAL A 281 -9.40 -9.21 4.01
CA VAL A 281 -8.11 -9.84 4.38
C VAL A 281 -8.39 -10.96 5.37
N LYS A 282 -8.20 -12.22 4.94
CA LYS A 282 -8.56 -13.43 5.70
C LYS A 282 -7.38 -14.35 6.01
N THR A 283 -6.22 -14.04 5.47
CA THR A 283 -5.00 -14.85 5.62
C THR A 283 -3.86 -13.97 6.10
N GLY A 284 -2.86 -14.56 6.73
CA GLY A 284 -1.71 -13.84 7.27
C GLY A 284 -2.00 -13.10 8.58
N LEU A 285 -3.17 -13.31 9.20
CA LEU A 285 -3.55 -12.67 10.44
C LEU A 285 -2.66 -13.15 11.60
N LEU A 286 -2.48 -12.26 12.58
CA LEU A 286 -1.73 -12.55 13.80
C LEU A 286 -2.69 -12.93 14.93
N ASP A 287 -2.30 -13.87 15.77
CA ASP A 287 -2.99 -14.28 16.98
C ASP A 287 -2.41 -13.64 18.25
N GLN A 288 -1.26 -12.95 18.13
CA GLN A 288 -0.59 -12.21 19.18
C GLN A 288 0.22 -11.04 18.62
N ALA A 289 0.41 -10.00 19.41
CA ALA A 289 1.24 -8.87 19.04
C ALA A 289 2.73 -9.25 19.02
N LEU A 290 3.43 -8.85 17.97
CA LEU A 290 4.85 -9.10 17.79
C LEU A 290 5.60 -7.78 17.60
N ILE A 291 6.85 -7.71 18.05
CA ILE A 291 7.82 -6.70 17.65
C ILE A 291 9.00 -7.45 17.02
N ASN A 292 9.33 -7.13 15.77
CA ASN A 292 10.40 -7.81 15.02
C ASN A 292 10.23 -9.34 15.03
N GLU A 293 9.00 -9.81 14.84
CA GLU A 293 8.60 -11.25 14.91
C GLU A 293 8.76 -11.90 16.29
N GLN A 294 9.04 -11.13 17.33
CA GLN A 294 9.14 -11.66 18.69
C GLN A 294 7.89 -11.32 19.49
N PRO A 295 7.29 -12.28 20.21
CA PRO A 295 6.15 -12.02 21.07
C PRO A 295 6.44 -10.97 22.13
N VAL A 296 5.49 -10.04 22.33
CA VAL A 296 5.60 -9.02 23.37
C VAL A 296 5.13 -9.59 24.69
N GLY A 297 6.04 -9.76 25.66
CA GLY A 297 5.72 -10.27 27.00
C GLY A 297 6.08 -11.74 27.25
N GLY A 298 6.77 -12.41 26.36
CA GLY A 298 7.34 -13.74 26.58
C GLY A 298 8.62 -13.67 27.43
N GLN A 299 8.50 -13.78 28.75
CA GLN A 299 9.56 -14.28 29.66
C GLN A 299 9.14 -15.62 30.19
#